data_191348b80256c6ff5e4214bc5d85a31b
#
_entry.id   191348b80256c6ff5e4214bc5d85a31b
#
_cell.length_a   1.000
_cell.length_b   1.000
_cell.length_c   1.000
_cell.angle_alpha   90.00
_cell.angle_beta   90.00
_cell.angle_gamma   90.00
#
_symmetry.space_group_name_H-M   'P 1'
#
loop_
_entity.id
_entity.type
_entity.pdbx_description
1 polymer ?
#
loop_
_entity_poly.entity_id
_entity_poly.type
_entity_poly.pdbx_seq_one_letter_code
_entity_poly.pdbx_strand_id
1 'polypeptide(L)'
;MEKNEKIDTADEPEVNYRGVKAMPYIIGNETFEKLGAIGTLSNLLVYVTVVFNMKSITAATLINIFNGTTNFATLPGAFLSDTYFGRYKTLGFASIASFMGLLVIALTAAIPNLHPPDCGKASICIGATAWQMAFLLTGFGLLVIGAGGIRPCNLAFGADQFNPKTESGKRGIDSFFNWYFFTLTFAQMVSLTAIVYVQSKVSWGIGLGIPALLMLLSCVVFFMGTKIYVKVKPTGSPMTSVAQVIVAAVKKRRLKLPEQPWLSLFSYIPPKSINSKLPYTDQFRFLDKAAVLGPEDQINPDGSAANPWRLCSMQQVEEVKCLMRVIPIWSSAIIYHCAIVQQQTYAVFQALQSNRYLGTSKFQIPAASYTVFSMLSLTIWVPIYDRIVVPFLRRITGKEAGITILQRIGIGIFLSVLTSLVSALVEEWRRTRPLIGVDPRRGGISSMSGFWLIPQLTLAGLAEAFTAIGQVEFYYKQFPENMRSIAGSFFFCGIAASSYVSGLLVSIVHRTTAGAGTGNWLSEDLNTGRLDYFYYLVASLGVINLGYFLVCAKWYTYKGSTSSTLDSNMVDMKSEKPSA
;
A
#
# COMPACT_ATOMS: atom_id res chain seq x y z
N MET A 1 51.92 -34.79 6.18
CA MET A 1 51.75 -33.77 7.25
C MET A 1 51.01 -32.58 6.60
N GLU A 2 49.70 -32.67 6.53
CA GLU A 2 48.85 -31.53 6.05
C GLU A 2 48.51 -30.64 7.25
N LYS A 3 48.97 -29.41 7.20
CA LYS A 3 48.58 -28.37 8.14
C LYS A 3 47.19 -27.89 7.77
N ASN A 4 46.20 -28.29 8.53
CA ASN A 4 44.89 -27.64 8.54
C ASN A 4 45.06 -26.19 9.05
N GLU A 5 45.06 -25.21 8.15
CA GLU A 5 44.81 -23.82 8.50
C GLU A 5 43.33 -23.69 8.92
N LYS A 6 43.14 -23.62 10.22
CA LYS A 6 41.88 -23.09 10.79
C LYS A 6 41.80 -21.62 10.39
N ILE A 7 40.92 -21.30 9.44
CA ILE A 7 40.46 -19.94 9.21
C ILE A 7 39.70 -19.52 10.46
N ASP A 8 40.31 -18.65 11.26
CA ASP A 8 39.65 -17.95 12.36
C ASP A 8 38.49 -17.14 11.80
N THR A 9 37.30 -17.71 11.83
CA THR A 9 36.03 -16.97 11.69
C THR A 9 35.92 -16.14 12.96
N ALA A 10 36.17 -14.83 12.85
CA ALA A 10 35.90 -13.87 13.91
C ALA A 10 34.48 -14.10 14.43
N ASP A 11 34.37 -14.40 15.73
CA ASP A 11 33.09 -14.58 16.44
C ASP A 11 32.20 -13.35 16.25
N GLU A 12 31.28 -13.42 15.28
CA GLU A 12 30.15 -12.51 15.30
C GLU A 12 29.36 -12.80 16.60
N PRO A 13 29.02 -11.77 17.41
CA PRO A 13 28.29 -12.00 18.66
C PRO A 13 27.02 -12.80 18.36
N GLU A 14 26.90 -13.95 18.96
CA GLU A 14 25.79 -14.90 18.76
C GLU A 14 24.49 -14.20 19.12
N VAL A 15 23.68 -13.87 18.09
CA VAL A 15 22.40 -13.18 18.28
C VAL A 15 21.45 -14.15 18.97
N ASN A 16 21.08 -13.85 20.20
CA ASN A 16 20.15 -14.69 20.98
C ASN A 16 18.72 -14.47 20.52
N TYR A 17 18.28 -15.26 19.54
CA TYR A 17 16.92 -15.21 19.00
C TYR A 17 15.91 -15.73 20.02
N ARG A 18 14.89 -14.90 20.35
CA ARG A 18 13.83 -15.23 21.32
C ARG A 18 12.44 -15.11 20.70
N GLY A 19 12.29 -15.43 19.40
CA GLY A 19 11.08 -15.20 18.62
C GLY A 19 9.79 -15.67 19.30
N VAL A 20 9.74 -16.89 19.82
CA VAL A 20 8.56 -17.44 20.50
C VAL A 20 8.18 -16.62 21.74
N LYS A 21 9.16 -16.12 22.52
CA LYS A 21 8.90 -15.29 23.71
C LYS A 21 8.54 -13.85 23.34
N ALA A 22 9.05 -13.33 22.23
CA ALA A 22 8.75 -11.98 21.74
C ALA A 22 7.38 -11.89 21.05
N MET A 23 6.91 -13.00 20.47
CA MET A 23 5.70 -13.05 19.65
C MET A 23 4.44 -12.50 20.33
N PRO A 24 4.10 -12.84 21.58
CA PRO A 24 2.92 -12.29 22.24
C PRO A 24 2.93 -10.75 22.35
N TYR A 25 4.10 -10.16 22.58
CA TYR A 25 4.24 -8.71 22.66
C TYR A 25 4.11 -8.03 21.30
N ILE A 26 4.66 -8.65 20.25
CA ILE A 26 4.60 -8.10 18.88
C ILE A 26 3.19 -8.25 18.31
N ILE A 27 2.58 -9.42 18.41
CA ILE A 27 1.22 -9.67 17.91
C ILE A 27 0.20 -8.86 18.73
N GLY A 28 0.38 -8.74 20.05
CA GLY A 28 -0.47 -7.89 20.89
C GLY A 28 -0.37 -6.42 20.52
N ASN A 29 0.86 -5.91 20.36
CA ASN A 29 1.09 -4.55 19.85
C ASN A 29 0.42 -4.31 18.50
N GLU A 30 0.62 -5.22 17.55
CA GLU A 30 0.04 -5.17 16.21
C GLU A 30 -1.50 -5.16 16.24
N THR A 31 -2.11 -6.03 17.05
CA THR A 31 -3.57 -6.11 17.18
C THR A 31 -4.15 -4.80 17.68
N PHE A 32 -3.59 -4.24 18.74
CA PHE A 32 -4.08 -2.99 19.33
C PHE A 32 -3.81 -1.78 18.41
N GLU A 33 -2.64 -1.74 17.74
CA GLU A 33 -2.30 -0.71 16.77
C GLU A 33 -3.28 -0.73 15.59
N LYS A 34 -3.56 -1.89 15.01
CA LYS A 34 -4.50 -2.01 13.87
C LYS A 34 -5.93 -1.64 14.28
N LEU A 35 -6.39 -2.09 15.44
CA LEU A 35 -7.71 -1.70 15.96
C LEU A 35 -7.80 -0.18 16.16
N GLY A 36 -6.77 0.46 16.71
CA GLY A 36 -6.72 1.90 16.91
C GLY A 36 -6.69 2.67 15.59
N ALA A 37 -5.76 2.35 14.71
CA ALA A 37 -5.59 3.04 13.43
C ALA A 37 -6.79 2.85 12.51
N ILE A 38 -7.21 1.60 12.25
CA ILE A 38 -8.31 1.29 11.35
C ILE A 38 -9.63 1.78 11.94
N GLY A 39 -9.83 1.65 13.27
CA GLY A 39 -11.03 2.11 13.95
C GLY A 39 -11.28 3.61 13.79
N THR A 40 -10.22 4.42 13.79
CA THR A 40 -10.34 5.86 13.53
C THR A 40 -10.55 6.14 12.04
N LEU A 41 -9.74 5.52 11.16
CA LEU A 41 -9.74 5.82 9.73
C LEU A 41 -11.03 5.39 9.02
N SER A 42 -11.65 4.29 9.45
CA SER A 42 -12.84 3.71 8.81
C SER A 42 -14.03 4.66 8.73
N ASN A 43 -14.18 5.55 9.68
CA ASN A 43 -15.32 6.48 9.75
C ASN A 43 -14.89 7.96 9.72
N LEU A 44 -13.63 8.22 9.43
CA LEU A 44 -13.05 9.56 9.45
C LEU A 44 -13.72 10.51 8.45
N LEU A 45 -14.10 10.01 7.26
CA LEU A 45 -14.82 10.78 6.25
C LEU A 45 -16.17 11.27 6.81
N VAL A 46 -16.92 10.39 7.48
CA VAL A 46 -18.20 10.75 8.10
C VAL A 46 -17.97 11.72 9.26
N TYR A 47 -16.92 11.51 10.05
CA TYR A 47 -16.56 12.40 11.16
C TYR A 47 -16.34 13.85 10.69
N VAL A 48 -15.50 14.07 9.70
CA VAL A 48 -15.21 15.44 9.22
C VAL A 48 -16.42 16.09 8.51
N THR A 49 -17.31 15.31 7.92
CA THR A 49 -18.53 15.85 7.31
C THR A 49 -19.62 16.14 8.33
N VAL A 50 -19.74 15.33 9.38
CA VAL A 50 -20.82 15.46 10.39
C VAL A 50 -20.43 16.37 11.53
N VAL A 51 -19.22 16.23 12.08
CA VAL A 51 -18.78 16.99 13.27
C VAL A 51 -18.11 18.31 12.87
N PHE A 52 -17.29 18.31 11.81
CA PHE A 52 -16.63 19.53 11.33
C PHE A 52 -17.47 20.31 10.31
N ASN A 53 -18.68 19.84 9.97
CA ASN A 53 -19.58 20.47 9.01
C ASN A 53 -18.93 20.76 7.65
N MET A 54 -17.97 19.89 7.24
CA MET A 54 -17.29 20.05 5.96
C MET A 54 -18.16 19.56 4.80
N LYS A 55 -18.11 20.28 3.68
CA LYS A 55 -18.72 19.83 2.43
C LYS A 55 -18.13 18.50 1.99
N SER A 56 -18.93 17.61 1.44
CA SER A 56 -18.54 16.23 1.08
C SER A 56 -17.32 16.18 0.17
N ILE A 57 -17.22 17.10 -0.80
CA ILE A 57 -16.09 17.20 -1.73
C ILE A 57 -14.81 17.64 -1.02
N THR A 58 -14.91 18.65 -0.16
CA THR A 58 -13.76 19.14 0.63
C THR A 58 -13.27 18.05 1.58
N ALA A 59 -14.20 17.33 2.23
CA ALA A 59 -13.90 16.21 3.09
C ALA A 59 -13.23 15.06 2.33
N ALA A 60 -13.78 14.66 1.17
CA ALA A 60 -13.19 13.63 0.32
C ALA A 60 -11.78 14.00 -0.14
N THR A 61 -11.58 15.26 -0.56
CA THR A 61 -10.25 15.75 -0.97
C THR A 61 -9.26 15.75 0.19
N LEU A 62 -9.68 16.22 1.38
CA LEU A 62 -8.85 16.21 2.59
C LEU A 62 -8.43 14.78 2.97
N ILE A 63 -9.38 13.84 2.98
CA ILE A 63 -9.10 12.43 3.28
C ILE A 63 -8.17 11.80 2.24
N ASN A 64 -8.35 12.12 0.96
CA ASN A 64 -7.46 11.64 -0.09
C ASN A 64 -6.03 12.18 0.06
N ILE A 65 -5.87 13.47 0.39
CA ILE A 65 -4.54 14.07 0.67
C ILE A 65 -3.94 13.41 1.92
N PHE A 66 -4.70 13.24 2.98
CA PHE A 66 -4.24 12.58 4.19
C PHE A 66 -3.80 11.14 3.92
N ASN A 67 -4.61 10.34 3.22
CA ASN A 67 -4.26 8.96 2.85
C ASN A 67 -3.03 8.93 1.92
N GLY A 68 -2.96 9.84 0.96
CA GLY A 68 -1.79 9.98 0.08
C GLY A 68 -0.51 10.25 0.89
N THR A 69 -0.55 11.24 1.76
CA THR A 69 0.60 11.65 2.59
C THR A 69 0.99 10.53 3.57
N THR A 70 0.02 9.86 4.18
CA THR A 70 0.25 8.73 5.10
C THR A 70 0.95 7.56 4.42
N ASN A 71 0.55 7.23 3.20
CA ASN A 71 1.18 6.16 2.43
C ASN A 71 2.55 6.58 1.87
N PHE A 72 2.70 7.82 1.42
CA PHE A 72 3.99 8.35 0.95
C PHE A 72 5.03 8.40 2.07
N ALA A 73 4.63 8.74 3.30
CA ALA A 73 5.51 8.79 4.47
C ALA A 73 6.18 7.45 4.79
N THR A 74 5.66 6.32 4.29
CA THR A 74 6.29 5.01 4.47
C THR A 74 7.66 4.91 3.81
N LEU A 75 7.90 5.65 2.71
CA LEU A 75 9.18 5.63 1.99
C LEU A 75 10.31 6.29 2.79
N PRO A 76 10.20 7.57 3.22
CA PRO A 76 11.19 8.17 4.11
C PRO A 76 11.30 7.45 5.46
N GLY A 77 10.20 6.90 5.99
CA GLY A 77 10.23 6.11 7.23
C GLY A 77 11.05 4.84 7.11
N ALA A 78 10.90 4.08 6.02
CA ALA A 78 11.75 2.93 5.71
C ALA A 78 13.22 3.33 5.57
N PHE A 79 13.50 4.41 4.84
CA PHE A 79 14.86 4.92 4.66
C PHE A 79 15.52 5.28 5.99
N LEU A 80 14.83 6.04 6.85
CA LEU A 80 15.35 6.44 8.16
C LEU A 80 15.58 5.24 9.09
N SER A 81 14.68 4.26 9.03
CA SER A 81 14.78 3.03 9.80
C SER A 81 16.00 2.20 9.37
N ASP A 82 16.16 1.97 8.07
CA ASP A 82 17.22 1.09 7.55
C ASP A 82 18.60 1.74 7.54
N THR A 83 18.67 3.09 7.53
CA THR A 83 19.94 3.83 7.44
C THR A 83 20.45 4.31 8.80
N TYR A 84 19.57 4.87 9.67
CA TYR A 84 20.01 5.61 10.85
C TYR A 84 19.54 5.03 12.18
N PHE A 85 18.23 4.85 12.37
CA PHE A 85 17.66 4.58 13.69
C PHE A 85 17.52 3.11 14.03
N GLY A 86 17.38 2.25 13.03
CA GLY A 86 16.98 0.86 13.19
C GLY A 86 15.47 0.69 13.49
N ARG A 87 14.95 -0.49 13.14
CA ARG A 87 13.50 -0.78 13.18
C ARG A 87 12.87 -0.58 14.55
N TYR A 88 13.54 -1.01 15.64
CA TYR A 88 13.02 -0.88 17.00
C TYR A 88 12.76 0.57 17.40
N LYS A 89 13.75 1.47 17.21
CA LYS A 89 13.61 2.87 17.60
C LYS A 89 12.57 3.58 16.75
N THR A 90 12.61 3.36 15.42
CA THR A 90 11.63 3.94 14.49
C THR A 90 10.22 3.52 14.86
N LEU A 91 9.99 2.24 15.16
CA LEU A 91 8.69 1.73 15.55
C LEU A 91 8.21 2.35 16.88
N GLY A 92 9.10 2.48 17.89
CA GLY A 92 8.76 3.09 19.17
C GLY A 92 8.35 4.56 19.04
N PHE A 93 9.12 5.39 18.33
CA PHE A 93 8.78 6.79 18.05
C PHE A 93 7.48 6.92 17.26
N ALA A 94 7.30 6.11 16.24
CA ALA A 94 6.13 6.12 15.40
C ALA A 94 4.86 5.72 16.16
N SER A 95 4.95 4.75 17.08
CA SER A 95 3.82 4.33 17.93
C SER A 95 3.39 5.45 18.86
N ILE A 96 4.34 6.18 19.48
CA ILE A 96 4.03 7.33 20.31
C ILE A 96 3.38 8.45 19.49
N ALA A 97 3.91 8.75 18.28
CA ALA A 97 3.33 9.75 17.40
C ALA A 97 1.90 9.37 16.97
N SER A 98 1.64 8.10 16.64
CA SER A 98 0.29 7.60 16.34
C SER A 98 -0.66 7.74 17.53
N PHE A 99 -0.21 7.37 18.74
CA PHE A 99 -1.00 7.55 19.95
C PHE A 99 -1.39 9.01 20.15
N MET A 100 -0.42 9.94 20.08
CA MET A 100 -0.68 11.37 20.23
C MET A 100 -1.63 11.88 19.14
N GLY A 101 -1.50 11.40 17.90
CA GLY A 101 -2.40 11.76 16.81
C GLY A 101 -3.83 11.30 17.05
N LEU A 102 -4.04 10.05 17.47
CA LEU A 102 -5.35 9.52 17.82
C LEU A 102 -5.96 10.24 19.05
N LEU A 103 -5.14 10.56 20.04
CA LEU A 103 -5.56 11.32 21.20
C LEU A 103 -6.04 12.73 20.81
N VAL A 104 -5.28 13.44 19.97
CA VAL A 104 -5.66 14.77 19.45
C VAL A 104 -7.00 14.69 18.73
N ILE A 105 -7.20 13.70 17.84
CA ILE A 105 -8.47 13.52 17.14
C ILE A 105 -9.61 13.19 18.11
N ALA A 106 -9.38 12.35 19.11
CA ALA A 106 -10.38 12.03 20.11
C ALA A 106 -10.78 13.29 20.94
N LEU A 107 -9.82 14.14 21.27
CA LEU A 107 -10.06 15.41 21.95
C LEU A 107 -10.90 16.38 21.11
N THR A 108 -10.72 16.40 19.76
CA THR A 108 -11.59 17.22 18.90
C THR A 108 -13.07 16.80 18.97
N ALA A 109 -13.34 15.52 19.27
CA ALA A 109 -14.71 15.04 19.43
C ALA A 109 -15.26 15.18 20.85
N ALA A 110 -14.37 15.16 21.86
CA ALA A 110 -14.77 15.18 23.27
C ALA A 110 -14.96 16.61 23.81
N ILE A 111 -14.19 17.59 23.29
CA ILE A 111 -14.18 18.98 23.79
C ILE A 111 -15.00 19.87 22.84
N PRO A 112 -16.13 20.46 23.29
CA PRO A 112 -17.02 21.27 22.43
C PRO A 112 -16.32 22.46 21.75
N ASN A 113 -15.30 23.05 22.38
CA ASN A 113 -14.57 24.18 21.81
C ASN A 113 -13.64 23.82 20.66
N LEU A 114 -13.32 22.53 20.48
CA LEU A 114 -12.40 22.04 19.45
C LEU A 114 -13.11 21.59 18.16
N HIS A 115 -14.43 21.63 18.11
CA HIS A 115 -15.22 21.39 16.90
C HIS A 115 -16.32 22.44 16.76
N PRO A 116 -16.86 22.66 15.54
CA PRO A 116 -17.99 23.57 15.35
C PRO A 116 -19.25 23.04 16.04
N PRO A 117 -20.22 23.92 16.38
CA PRO A 117 -21.48 23.51 16.96
C PRO A 117 -22.27 22.63 16.00
N ASP A 118 -23.08 21.72 16.57
CA ASP A 118 -23.94 20.84 15.77
C ASP A 118 -24.92 21.66 14.93
N CYS A 119 -25.05 21.31 13.66
CA CYS A 119 -25.99 21.99 12.73
C CYS A 119 -27.46 21.91 13.17
N GLY A 120 -27.83 20.91 13.96
CA GLY A 120 -29.23 20.68 14.36
C GLY A 120 -30.18 20.67 13.17
N LYS A 121 -31.28 21.46 13.27
CA LYS A 121 -32.25 21.70 12.20
C LYS A 121 -31.99 23.02 11.42
N ALA A 122 -30.86 23.67 11.66
CA ALA A 122 -30.53 24.93 11.01
C ALA A 122 -30.23 24.75 9.50
N SER A 123 -30.74 25.64 8.68
CA SER A 123 -30.53 25.61 7.22
C SER A 123 -29.09 25.97 6.79
N ILE A 124 -28.31 26.63 7.68
CA ILE A 124 -26.93 27.04 7.41
C ILE A 124 -26.07 26.49 8.55
N CYS A 125 -25.13 25.61 8.23
CA CYS A 125 -24.16 25.07 9.17
C CYS A 125 -22.95 26.01 9.30
N ILE A 126 -22.55 26.30 10.53
CA ILE A 126 -21.30 27.02 10.80
C ILE A 126 -20.14 26.05 10.58
N GLY A 127 -19.22 26.41 9.70
CA GLY A 127 -18.00 25.63 9.45
C GLY A 127 -16.97 25.75 10.57
N ALA A 128 -15.95 24.90 10.51
CA ALA A 128 -14.86 24.93 11.48
C ALA A 128 -14.05 26.24 11.39
N THR A 129 -13.66 26.77 12.55
CA THR A 129 -12.73 27.91 12.63
C THR A 129 -11.31 27.47 12.21
N ALA A 130 -10.46 28.43 11.85
CA ALA A 130 -9.07 28.15 11.48
C ALA A 130 -8.30 27.40 12.59
N TRP A 131 -8.57 27.74 13.85
CA TRP A 131 -7.96 27.08 15.01
C TRP A 131 -8.41 25.62 15.15
N GLN A 132 -9.70 25.35 15.06
CA GLN A 132 -10.26 23.99 15.12
C GLN A 132 -9.70 23.12 13.99
N MET A 133 -9.61 23.69 12.80
CA MET A 133 -9.01 23.01 11.65
C MET A 133 -7.51 22.74 11.85
N ALA A 134 -6.75 23.70 12.38
CA ALA A 134 -5.33 23.52 12.66
C ALA A 134 -5.10 22.40 13.71
N PHE A 135 -5.96 22.33 14.74
CA PHE A 135 -5.87 21.29 15.75
C PHE A 135 -6.16 19.89 15.16
N LEU A 136 -7.18 19.75 14.31
CA LEU A 136 -7.47 18.49 13.60
C LEU A 136 -6.31 18.09 12.69
N LEU A 137 -5.76 19.05 11.92
CA LEU A 137 -4.65 18.79 11.00
C LEU A 137 -3.36 18.42 11.74
N THR A 138 -3.15 18.92 12.97
CA THR A 138 -2.05 18.48 13.84
C THR A 138 -2.20 16.99 14.17
N GLY A 139 -3.42 16.55 14.52
CA GLY A 139 -3.70 15.11 14.71
C GLY A 139 -3.37 14.28 13.47
N PHE A 140 -3.78 14.76 12.29
CA PHE A 140 -3.46 14.08 11.03
C PHE A 140 -1.95 14.04 10.75
N GLY A 141 -1.23 15.15 11.00
CA GLY A 141 0.24 15.20 10.85
C GLY A 141 0.96 14.18 11.73
N LEU A 142 0.53 14.05 12.99
CA LEU A 142 1.07 13.04 13.91
C LEU A 142 0.77 11.60 13.44
N LEU A 143 -0.42 11.35 12.89
CA LEU A 143 -0.74 10.05 12.31
C LEU A 143 0.08 9.74 11.05
N VAL A 144 0.40 10.75 10.24
CA VAL A 144 1.31 10.60 9.08
C VAL A 144 2.70 10.17 9.53
N ILE A 145 3.25 10.82 10.56
CA ILE A 145 4.56 10.46 11.14
C ILE A 145 4.51 9.03 11.70
N GLY A 146 3.45 8.70 12.44
CA GLY A 146 3.25 7.38 13.00
C GLY A 146 3.18 6.28 11.94
N ALA A 147 2.31 6.43 10.95
CA ALA A 147 2.16 5.45 9.88
C ALA A 147 3.44 5.31 9.05
N GLY A 148 4.17 6.42 8.83
CA GLY A 148 5.46 6.42 8.14
C GLY A 148 6.50 5.51 8.78
N GLY A 149 6.54 5.41 10.09
CA GLY A 149 7.46 4.51 10.79
C GLY A 149 6.89 3.11 11.06
N ILE A 150 5.60 3.00 11.38
CA ILE A 150 4.99 1.71 11.74
C ILE A 150 4.89 0.77 10.53
N ARG A 151 4.30 1.23 9.42
CA ARG A 151 3.99 0.36 8.26
C ARG A 151 5.20 -0.35 7.66
N PRO A 152 6.35 0.33 7.39
CA PRO A 152 7.51 -0.36 6.82
C PRO A 152 8.26 -1.23 7.83
N CYS A 153 8.20 -0.89 9.14
CA CYS A 153 9.01 -1.55 10.16
C CYS A 153 8.35 -2.76 10.79
N ASN A 154 7.03 -2.76 10.95
CA ASN A 154 6.30 -3.71 11.79
C ASN A 154 6.50 -5.16 11.36
N LEU A 155 6.22 -5.44 10.08
CA LEU A 155 6.35 -6.78 9.51
C LEU A 155 7.79 -7.29 9.55
N ALA A 156 8.75 -6.43 9.21
CA ALA A 156 10.15 -6.77 9.20
C ALA A 156 10.71 -6.97 10.62
N PHE A 157 10.30 -6.12 11.58
CA PHE A 157 10.71 -6.23 12.97
C PHE A 157 10.24 -7.54 13.62
N GLY A 158 9.02 -7.99 13.31
CA GLY A 158 8.53 -9.28 13.80
C GLY A 158 9.30 -10.47 13.21
N ALA A 159 9.64 -10.43 11.92
CA ALA A 159 10.45 -11.46 11.28
C ALA A 159 11.89 -11.51 11.83
N ASP A 160 12.48 -10.37 12.19
CA ASP A 160 13.83 -10.27 12.76
C ASP A 160 14.00 -10.98 14.11
N GLN A 161 12.91 -11.33 14.78
CA GLN A 161 12.97 -12.03 16.07
C GLN A 161 13.33 -13.52 15.94
N PHE A 162 13.26 -14.08 14.73
CA PHE A 162 13.52 -15.49 14.44
C PHE A 162 14.81 -15.65 13.64
N ASN A 163 15.52 -16.76 13.89
CA ASN A 163 16.73 -17.09 13.14
C ASN A 163 16.36 -17.66 11.75
N PRO A 164 16.61 -16.94 10.63
CA PRO A 164 16.24 -17.40 9.30
C PRO A 164 17.08 -18.60 8.80
N LYS A 165 18.21 -18.91 9.46
CA LYS A 165 19.11 -20.01 9.08
C LYS A 165 18.63 -21.36 9.60
N THR A 166 17.76 -21.40 10.62
CA THR A 166 17.25 -22.64 11.23
C THR A 166 15.86 -22.99 10.71
N GLU A 167 15.56 -24.27 10.59
CA GLU A 167 14.21 -24.74 10.20
C GLU A 167 13.12 -24.32 11.19
N SER A 168 13.45 -24.32 12.49
CA SER A 168 12.57 -23.82 13.54
C SER A 168 12.30 -22.31 13.39
N GLY A 169 13.33 -21.52 13.04
CA GLY A 169 13.17 -20.10 12.80
C GLY A 169 12.34 -19.78 11.56
N LYS A 170 12.51 -20.52 10.46
CA LYS A 170 11.68 -20.38 9.25
C LYS A 170 10.21 -20.65 9.55
N ARG A 171 9.90 -21.75 10.27
CA ARG A 171 8.52 -22.05 10.71
C ARG A 171 7.98 -20.94 11.64
N GLY A 172 8.83 -20.36 12.49
CA GLY A 172 8.47 -19.23 13.35
C GLY A 172 8.09 -17.99 12.55
N ILE A 173 8.84 -17.66 11.49
CA ILE A 173 8.55 -16.56 10.56
C ILE A 173 7.21 -16.80 9.85
N ASP A 174 6.98 -18.00 9.31
CA ASP A 174 5.72 -18.34 8.63
C ASP A 174 4.52 -18.23 9.58
N SER A 175 4.68 -18.72 10.81
CA SER A 175 3.65 -18.60 11.85
C SER A 175 3.38 -17.13 12.20
N PHE A 176 4.43 -16.31 12.34
CA PHE A 176 4.29 -14.89 12.60
C PHE A 176 3.52 -14.17 11.48
N PHE A 177 3.80 -14.45 10.22
CA PHE A 177 3.06 -13.85 9.10
C PHE A 177 1.58 -14.24 9.13
N ASN A 178 1.27 -15.52 9.43
CA ASN A 178 -0.13 -15.94 9.54
C ASN A 178 -0.87 -15.19 10.66
N TRP A 179 -0.26 -15.03 11.82
CA TRP A 179 -0.85 -14.25 12.91
C TRP A 179 -0.96 -12.77 12.58
N TYR A 180 0.02 -12.20 11.90
CA TYR A 180 -0.01 -10.80 11.43
C TYR A 180 -1.20 -10.53 10.50
N PHE A 181 -1.43 -11.38 9.50
CA PHE A 181 -2.58 -11.25 8.63
C PHE A 181 -3.91 -11.52 9.35
N PHE A 182 -3.93 -12.45 10.30
CA PHE A 182 -5.11 -12.67 11.13
C PHE A 182 -5.46 -11.41 11.93
N THR A 183 -4.51 -10.77 12.59
CA THR A 183 -4.76 -9.54 13.36
C THR A 183 -5.25 -8.40 12.49
N LEU A 184 -4.73 -8.27 11.26
CA LEU A 184 -5.16 -7.27 10.31
C LEU A 184 -6.64 -7.45 9.93
N THR A 185 -7.04 -8.65 9.52
CA THR A 185 -8.42 -8.95 9.14
C THR A 185 -9.38 -8.86 10.31
N PHE A 186 -8.98 -9.35 11.48
CA PHE A 186 -9.74 -9.22 12.72
C PHE A 186 -9.98 -7.74 13.09
N ALA A 187 -8.91 -6.93 13.07
CA ALA A 187 -9.01 -5.51 13.38
C ALA A 187 -9.93 -4.77 12.38
N GLN A 188 -9.87 -5.10 11.09
CA GLN A 188 -10.77 -4.52 10.09
C GLN A 188 -12.24 -4.87 10.38
N MET A 189 -12.55 -6.13 10.68
CA MET A 189 -13.92 -6.56 10.97
C MET A 189 -14.47 -5.85 12.22
N VAL A 190 -13.72 -5.84 13.32
CA VAL A 190 -14.14 -5.19 14.57
C VAL A 190 -14.28 -3.68 14.37
N SER A 191 -13.37 -3.05 13.64
CA SER A 191 -13.42 -1.61 13.38
C SER A 191 -14.65 -1.20 12.55
N LEU A 192 -14.91 -1.90 11.44
CA LEU A 192 -16.01 -1.59 10.54
C LEU A 192 -17.40 -1.92 11.13
N THR A 193 -17.46 -2.78 12.13
CA THR A 193 -18.72 -3.14 12.80
C THR A 193 -18.87 -2.44 14.14
N ALA A 194 -18.10 -2.84 15.16
CA ALA A 194 -18.29 -2.38 16.53
C ALA A 194 -17.84 -0.92 16.72
N ILE A 195 -16.62 -0.55 16.29
CA ILE A 195 -16.10 0.80 16.53
C ILE A 195 -16.90 1.84 15.75
N VAL A 196 -17.17 1.59 14.45
CA VAL A 196 -17.99 2.48 13.61
C VAL A 196 -19.41 2.62 14.16
N TYR A 197 -19.99 1.54 14.72
CA TYR A 197 -21.29 1.61 15.37
C TYR A 197 -21.27 2.55 16.60
N VAL A 198 -20.29 2.41 17.49
CA VAL A 198 -20.15 3.28 18.66
C VAL A 198 -19.96 4.74 18.24
N GLN A 199 -19.12 5.02 17.24
CA GLN A 199 -18.91 6.36 16.68
C GLN A 199 -20.18 6.98 16.13
N SER A 200 -20.98 6.20 15.40
CA SER A 200 -22.13 6.72 14.66
C SER A 200 -23.43 6.77 15.48
N LYS A 201 -23.57 5.91 16.50
CA LYS A 201 -24.85 5.71 17.23
C LYS A 201 -24.78 6.03 18.72
N VAL A 202 -23.60 5.97 19.34
CA VAL A 202 -23.45 6.25 20.77
C VAL A 202 -22.87 7.65 20.97
N SER A 203 -21.61 7.85 20.64
CA SER A 203 -20.93 9.14 20.76
C SER A 203 -19.63 9.15 19.97
N TRP A 204 -19.34 10.25 19.29
CA TRP A 204 -18.06 10.45 18.61
C TRP A 204 -16.89 10.50 19.59
N GLY A 205 -17.06 11.15 20.75
CA GLY A 205 -16.01 11.24 21.78
C GLY A 205 -15.60 9.86 22.31
N ILE A 206 -16.58 9.01 22.68
CA ILE A 206 -16.32 7.64 23.12
C ILE A 206 -15.77 6.80 21.96
N GLY A 207 -16.40 6.89 20.80
CA GLY A 207 -16.03 6.10 19.63
C GLY A 207 -14.64 6.39 19.06
N LEU A 208 -14.10 7.59 19.24
CA LEU A 208 -12.70 7.95 18.93
C LEU A 208 -11.76 7.77 20.13
N GLY A 209 -12.29 7.83 21.35
CA GLY A 209 -11.54 7.54 22.57
C GLY A 209 -11.10 6.07 22.68
N ILE A 210 -11.95 5.12 22.23
CA ILE A 210 -11.60 3.69 22.21
C ILE A 210 -10.36 3.43 21.34
N PRO A 211 -10.26 3.85 20.06
CA PRO A 211 -9.06 3.76 19.27
C PRO A 211 -7.81 4.37 19.91
N ALA A 212 -7.93 5.54 20.53
CA ALA A 212 -6.82 6.18 21.22
C ALA A 212 -6.33 5.35 22.42
N LEU A 213 -7.25 4.78 23.21
CA LEU A 213 -6.91 3.87 24.31
C LEU A 213 -6.25 2.59 23.82
N LEU A 214 -6.75 1.99 22.75
CA LEU A 214 -6.16 0.79 22.15
C LEU A 214 -4.72 1.09 21.66
N MET A 215 -4.48 2.26 21.09
CA MET A 215 -3.14 2.65 20.67
C MET A 215 -2.20 2.88 21.86
N LEU A 216 -2.71 3.41 22.97
CA LEU A 216 -1.95 3.49 24.23
C LEU A 216 -1.55 2.09 24.72
N LEU A 217 -2.50 1.15 24.73
CA LEU A 217 -2.21 -0.25 25.09
C LEU A 217 -1.18 -0.88 24.16
N SER A 218 -1.26 -0.59 22.86
CA SER A 218 -0.26 -1.01 21.88
C SER A 218 1.14 -0.52 22.26
N CYS A 219 1.30 0.77 22.58
CA CYS A 219 2.56 1.34 23.05
C CYS A 219 3.06 0.63 24.33
N VAL A 220 2.21 0.45 25.33
CA VAL A 220 2.57 -0.22 26.58
C VAL A 220 3.08 -1.63 26.32
N VAL A 221 2.33 -2.43 25.55
CA VAL A 221 2.71 -3.81 25.21
C VAL A 221 4.04 -3.85 24.45
N PHE A 222 4.24 -2.93 23.47
CA PHE A 222 5.51 -2.83 22.74
C PHE A 222 6.69 -2.56 23.67
N PHE A 223 6.60 -1.59 24.55
CA PHE A 223 7.70 -1.24 25.46
C PHE A 223 7.94 -2.28 26.55
N MET A 224 6.94 -3.04 26.97
CA MET A 224 7.10 -4.17 27.89
C MET A 224 8.02 -5.27 27.30
N GLY A 225 7.93 -5.50 25.99
CA GLY A 225 8.78 -6.46 25.27
C GLY A 225 10.25 -6.03 25.07
N THR A 226 10.63 -4.80 25.38
CA THR A 226 11.93 -4.17 25.05
C THR A 226 13.17 -5.00 25.40
N LYS A 227 13.13 -5.73 26.54
CA LYS A 227 14.25 -6.56 27.04
C LYS A 227 14.36 -7.90 26.32
N ILE A 228 13.30 -8.30 25.60
CA ILE A 228 13.21 -9.60 24.92
C ILE A 228 13.58 -9.46 23.44
N TYR A 229 13.35 -8.29 22.85
CA TYR A 229 13.52 -8.05 21.42
C TYR A 229 14.95 -8.14 20.92
N VAL A 230 15.13 -8.80 19.79
CA VAL A 230 16.33 -8.73 18.99
C VAL A 230 16.35 -7.40 18.23
N LYS A 231 17.39 -6.62 18.44
CA LYS A 231 17.57 -5.29 17.83
C LYS A 231 18.63 -5.38 16.74
N VAL A 232 18.18 -5.47 15.49
CA VAL A 232 19.08 -5.52 14.32
C VAL A 232 19.64 -4.12 14.06
N LYS A 233 20.95 -4.03 13.87
CA LYS A 233 21.62 -2.78 13.51
C LYS A 233 21.30 -2.40 12.06
N PRO A 234 21.12 -1.11 11.75
CA PRO A 234 20.91 -0.66 10.38
C PRO A 234 22.13 -1.00 9.51
N THR A 235 21.88 -1.59 8.33
CA THR A 235 22.93 -2.01 7.38
C THR A 235 23.06 -1.08 6.17
N GLY A 236 22.29 0.00 6.13
CA GLY A 236 22.17 0.93 5.00
C GLY A 236 20.89 0.68 4.18
N SER A 237 20.47 1.69 3.44
CA SER A 237 19.27 1.61 2.62
C SER A 237 19.59 1.24 1.17
N PRO A 238 18.91 0.26 0.58
CA PRO A 238 19.01 -0.04 -0.85
C PRO A 238 18.65 1.16 -1.75
N MET A 239 17.88 2.12 -1.23
CA MET A 239 17.54 3.35 -1.95
C MET A 239 18.78 4.21 -2.22
N THR A 240 19.78 4.17 -1.34
CA THR A 240 21.06 4.85 -1.56
C THR A 240 21.77 4.29 -2.79
N SER A 241 21.76 2.97 -2.97
CA SER A 241 22.34 2.32 -4.17
C SER A 241 21.63 2.76 -5.45
N VAL A 242 20.31 2.88 -5.43
CA VAL A 242 19.52 3.40 -6.57
C VAL A 242 19.94 4.84 -6.90
N ALA A 243 20.04 5.70 -5.89
CA ALA A 243 20.46 7.10 -6.09
C ALA A 243 21.89 7.18 -6.62
N GLN A 244 22.81 6.38 -6.10
CA GLN A 244 24.21 6.30 -6.56
C GLN A 244 24.31 5.93 -8.05
N VAL A 245 23.59 4.88 -8.49
CA VAL A 245 23.59 4.46 -9.89
C VAL A 245 23.06 5.57 -10.80
N ILE A 246 21.93 6.21 -10.43
CA ILE A 246 21.36 7.30 -11.24
C ILE A 246 22.34 8.48 -11.33
N VAL A 247 22.90 8.92 -10.19
CA VAL A 247 23.84 10.04 -10.15
C VAL A 247 25.12 9.72 -10.94
N ALA A 248 25.67 8.51 -10.80
CA ALA A 248 26.85 8.08 -11.54
C ALA A 248 26.58 8.04 -13.05
N ALA A 249 25.41 7.49 -13.47
CA ALA A 249 25.02 7.46 -14.88
C ALA A 249 24.85 8.87 -15.48
N VAL A 250 24.26 9.80 -14.72
CA VAL A 250 24.10 11.21 -15.16
C VAL A 250 25.46 11.90 -15.26
N LYS A 251 26.37 11.71 -14.29
CA LYS A 251 27.73 12.25 -14.35
C LYS A 251 28.49 11.74 -15.57
N LYS A 252 28.34 10.48 -15.90
CA LYS A 252 29.02 9.80 -17.03
C LYS A 252 28.20 9.82 -18.33
N ARG A 253 27.17 10.63 -18.46
CA ARG A 253 26.26 10.67 -19.65
C ARG A 253 26.97 10.87 -20.98
N ARG A 254 28.15 11.52 -21.00
CA ARG A 254 28.94 11.81 -22.21
C ARG A 254 29.90 10.69 -22.61
N LEU A 255 30.15 9.72 -21.71
CA LEU A 255 31.03 8.58 -22.03
C LEU A 255 30.34 7.66 -23.04
N LYS A 256 31.15 7.14 -23.98
CA LYS A 256 30.70 6.10 -24.91
C LYS A 256 30.65 4.75 -24.18
N LEU A 257 29.61 3.96 -24.44
CA LEU A 257 29.54 2.59 -23.96
C LEU A 257 30.46 1.71 -24.79
N PRO A 258 31.15 0.73 -24.18
CA PRO A 258 31.95 -0.25 -24.90
C PRO A 258 31.06 -1.15 -25.78
N GLU A 259 31.62 -1.72 -26.84
CA GLU A 259 30.90 -2.59 -27.76
C GLU A 259 30.40 -3.88 -27.09
N GLN A 260 31.19 -4.40 -26.11
CA GLN A 260 30.84 -5.57 -25.32
C GLN A 260 30.71 -5.19 -23.83
N PRO A 261 29.57 -4.61 -23.40
CA PRO A 261 29.41 -4.10 -22.04
C PRO A 261 29.61 -5.18 -20.97
N TRP A 262 29.13 -6.39 -21.18
CA TRP A 262 29.23 -7.51 -20.23
C TRP A 262 30.67 -7.93 -19.85
N LEU A 263 31.67 -7.61 -20.69
CA LEU A 263 33.09 -7.90 -20.44
C LEU A 263 33.84 -6.71 -19.86
N SER A 264 33.40 -5.48 -20.18
CA SER A 264 34.18 -4.25 -19.95
C SER A 264 33.66 -3.40 -18.80
N LEU A 265 32.46 -3.72 -18.25
CA LEU A 265 31.88 -2.99 -17.14
C LEU A 265 32.49 -3.42 -15.80
N PHE A 266 32.65 -2.47 -14.90
CA PHE A 266 33.13 -2.72 -13.55
C PHE A 266 32.25 -3.73 -12.81
N SER A 267 32.84 -4.89 -12.46
CA SER A 267 32.15 -5.97 -11.78
C SER A 267 32.74 -6.16 -10.39
N TYR A 268 31.96 -5.88 -9.37
CA TYR A 268 32.28 -6.14 -7.97
C TYR A 268 31.06 -6.70 -7.26
N ILE A 269 31.25 -7.80 -6.56
CA ILE A 269 30.20 -8.42 -5.73
C ILE A 269 30.77 -8.49 -4.30
N PRO A 270 30.18 -7.81 -3.31
CA PRO A 270 30.62 -7.89 -1.94
C PRO A 270 30.61 -9.33 -1.43
N PRO A 271 31.64 -9.77 -0.67
CA PRO A 271 31.75 -11.17 -0.19
C PRO A 271 30.55 -11.66 0.64
N LYS A 272 29.81 -10.73 1.28
CA LYS A 272 28.61 -11.00 2.09
C LYS A 272 27.30 -10.68 1.35
N SER A 273 27.31 -10.57 0.01
CA SER A 273 26.11 -10.28 -0.76
C SER A 273 25.11 -11.43 -0.69
N ILE A 274 23.86 -11.11 -0.34
CA ILE A 274 22.73 -12.06 -0.30
C ILE A 274 22.18 -12.30 -1.72
N ASN A 275 22.56 -11.45 -2.69
CA ASN A 275 21.98 -11.47 -4.02
C ASN A 275 22.49 -12.60 -4.89
N SER A 276 21.60 -13.26 -5.59
CA SER A 276 21.94 -14.07 -6.76
C SER A 276 22.53 -13.16 -7.85
N LYS A 277 23.57 -13.64 -8.54
CA LYS A 277 24.18 -12.92 -9.67
C LYS A 277 23.12 -12.68 -10.76
N LEU A 278 22.86 -11.40 -11.06
CA LEU A 278 21.93 -11.01 -12.11
C LEU A 278 22.65 -11.05 -13.46
N PRO A 279 22.06 -11.66 -14.52
CA PRO A 279 22.61 -11.59 -15.86
C PRO A 279 22.50 -10.17 -16.41
N TYR A 280 23.46 -9.77 -17.23
CA TYR A 280 23.43 -8.50 -17.95
C TYR A 280 22.20 -8.45 -18.89
N THR A 281 21.59 -7.26 -19.00
CA THR A 281 20.45 -7.02 -19.89
C THR A 281 20.65 -5.76 -20.73
N ASP A 282 20.20 -5.80 -21.98
CA ASP A 282 20.35 -4.67 -22.93
C ASP A 282 19.32 -3.55 -22.72
N GLN A 283 18.32 -3.74 -21.82
CA GLN A 283 17.35 -2.69 -21.50
C GLN A 283 18.01 -1.58 -20.66
N PHE A 284 17.57 -0.34 -20.86
CA PHE A 284 18.07 0.84 -20.13
C PHE A 284 19.60 1.01 -20.16
N ARG A 285 20.22 0.81 -21.33
CA ARG A 285 21.68 0.91 -21.52
C ARG A 285 22.30 2.23 -21.04
N PHE A 286 21.53 3.29 -20.91
CA PHE A 286 22.02 4.55 -20.36
C PHE A 286 22.50 4.44 -18.89
N LEU A 287 21.96 3.49 -18.12
CA LEU A 287 22.40 3.21 -16.75
C LEU A 287 23.75 2.48 -16.71
N ASP A 288 24.12 1.73 -17.75
CA ASP A 288 25.39 1.02 -17.83
C ASP A 288 26.58 1.96 -17.73
N LYS A 289 26.40 3.23 -18.10
CA LYS A 289 27.42 4.26 -17.95
C LYS A 289 27.89 4.45 -16.50
N ALA A 290 27.06 4.11 -15.50
CA ALA A 290 27.45 4.14 -14.09
C ALA A 290 28.56 3.13 -13.77
N ALA A 291 28.66 2.03 -14.53
CA ALA A 291 29.65 0.98 -14.35
C ALA A 291 30.85 1.07 -15.32
N VAL A 292 30.90 2.10 -16.17
CA VAL A 292 32.07 2.35 -17.05
C VAL A 292 33.20 2.93 -16.21
N LEU A 293 34.39 2.33 -16.28
CA LEU A 293 35.61 2.85 -15.66
C LEU A 293 36.05 4.11 -16.41
N GLY A 294 36.12 5.21 -15.70
CA GLY A 294 36.70 6.47 -16.20
C GLY A 294 38.09 6.72 -15.67
N PRO A 295 38.85 7.64 -16.28
CA PRO A 295 40.26 7.91 -15.89
C PRO A 295 40.42 8.48 -14.45
N GLU A 296 39.35 9.01 -13.87
CA GLU A 296 39.33 9.56 -12.51
C GLU A 296 38.78 8.58 -11.46
N ASP A 297 38.36 7.37 -11.88
CA ASP A 297 37.77 6.39 -10.98
C ASP A 297 38.89 5.56 -10.33
N GLN A 298 38.81 5.42 -9.00
CA GLN A 298 39.76 4.65 -8.20
C GLN A 298 39.08 3.41 -7.63
N ILE A 299 39.80 2.31 -7.57
CA ILE A 299 39.38 1.05 -7.01
C ILE A 299 40.18 0.80 -5.74
N ASN A 300 39.50 0.47 -4.64
CA ASN A 300 40.13 0.12 -3.38
C ASN A 300 40.88 -1.23 -3.47
N PRO A 301 41.80 -1.55 -2.54
CA PRO A 301 42.53 -2.83 -2.51
C PRO A 301 41.61 -4.06 -2.38
N ASP A 302 40.40 -3.90 -1.83
CA ASP A 302 39.37 -4.94 -1.72
C ASP A 302 38.57 -5.16 -3.00
N GLY A 303 38.88 -4.41 -4.08
CA GLY A 303 38.18 -4.45 -5.36
C GLY A 303 36.91 -3.61 -5.41
N SER A 304 36.53 -2.92 -4.34
CA SER A 304 35.38 -2.02 -4.32
C SER A 304 35.66 -0.67 -4.96
N ALA A 305 34.62 0.05 -5.41
CA ALA A 305 34.76 1.41 -5.90
C ALA A 305 35.09 2.37 -4.75
N ALA A 306 36.16 3.19 -4.88
CA ALA A 306 36.53 4.18 -3.87
C ALA A 306 35.46 5.25 -3.68
N ASN A 307 34.74 5.62 -4.75
CA ASN A 307 33.60 6.55 -4.69
C ASN A 307 32.36 5.95 -5.34
N PRO A 308 31.42 5.41 -4.54
CA PRO A 308 30.17 4.83 -5.05
C PRO A 308 29.25 5.82 -5.79
N TRP A 309 29.44 7.14 -5.61
CA TRP A 309 28.69 8.18 -6.31
C TRP A 309 29.24 8.50 -7.71
N ARG A 310 30.32 7.84 -8.12
CA ARG A 310 30.94 7.95 -9.45
C ARG A 310 31.02 6.62 -10.18
N LEU A 311 31.36 5.55 -9.47
CA LEU A 311 31.51 4.21 -10.04
C LEU A 311 30.65 3.22 -9.27
N CYS A 312 29.75 2.55 -9.99
CA CYS A 312 28.87 1.49 -9.46
C CYS A 312 29.20 0.17 -10.13
N SER A 313 28.95 -0.94 -9.44
CA SER A 313 29.15 -2.26 -10.06
C SER A 313 28.05 -2.57 -11.07
N MET A 314 28.34 -3.44 -12.06
CA MET A 314 27.36 -3.95 -13.00
C MET A 314 26.17 -4.59 -12.28
N GLN A 315 26.40 -5.27 -11.17
CA GLN A 315 25.36 -5.87 -10.34
C GLN A 315 24.39 -4.81 -9.79
N GLN A 316 24.89 -3.70 -9.25
CA GLN A 316 24.07 -2.58 -8.78
C GLN A 316 23.24 -1.94 -9.92
N VAL A 317 23.85 -1.81 -11.11
CA VAL A 317 23.14 -1.30 -12.29
C VAL A 317 21.98 -2.23 -12.69
N GLU A 318 22.22 -3.55 -12.75
CA GLU A 318 21.17 -4.51 -13.08
C GLU A 318 20.05 -4.54 -12.01
N GLU A 319 20.38 -4.35 -10.74
CA GLU A 319 19.39 -4.19 -9.65
C GLU A 319 18.48 -2.99 -9.90
N VAL A 320 19.03 -1.86 -10.31
CA VAL A 320 18.24 -0.65 -10.64
C VAL A 320 17.43 -0.86 -11.93
N LYS A 321 17.98 -1.54 -12.93
CA LYS A 321 17.22 -1.90 -14.13
C LYS A 321 16.01 -2.78 -13.82
N CYS A 322 16.12 -3.72 -12.87
CA CYS A 322 14.98 -4.51 -12.41
C CYS A 322 13.86 -3.61 -11.84
N LEU A 323 14.23 -2.58 -11.05
CA LEU A 323 13.28 -1.61 -10.53
C LEU A 323 12.60 -0.81 -11.66
N MET A 324 13.39 -0.31 -12.61
CA MET A 324 12.88 0.50 -13.73
C MET A 324 11.90 -0.27 -14.63
N ARG A 325 12.11 -1.57 -14.82
CA ARG A 325 11.17 -2.44 -15.58
C ARG A 325 9.80 -2.54 -14.94
N VAL A 326 9.73 -2.44 -13.62
CA VAL A 326 8.47 -2.54 -12.87
C VAL A 326 7.63 -1.27 -12.99
N ILE A 327 8.24 -0.09 -13.25
CA ILE A 327 7.57 1.21 -13.28
C ILE A 327 6.34 1.26 -14.22
N PRO A 328 6.36 0.74 -15.47
CA PRO A 328 5.18 0.77 -16.34
C PRO A 328 4.00 -0.02 -15.77
N ILE A 329 4.25 -1.17 -15.15
CA ILE A 329 3.21 -1.97 -14.48
C ILE A 329 2.71 -1.23 -13.22
N TRP A 330 3.63 -0.63 -12.45
CA TRP A 330 3.29 0.17 -11.27
C TRP A 330 2.45 1.40 -11.62
N SER A 331 2.73 2.08 -12.75
CA SER A 331 1.95 3.25 -13.15
C SER A 331 0.49 2.90 -13.51
N SER A 332 0.24 1.72 -14.08
CA SER A 332 -1.13 1.23 -14.31
C SER A 332 -1.89 0.99 -13.00
N ALA A 333 -1.18 0.62 -11.93
CA ALA A 333 -1.76 0.42 -10.63
C ALA A 333 -2.32 1.73 -10.02
N ILE A 334 -1.76 2.89 -10.37
CA ILE A 334 -2.23 4.20 -9.88
C ILE A 334 -3.70 4.43 -10.28
N ILE A 335 -4.02 4.21 -11.56
CA ILE A 335 -5.38 4.41 -12.07
C ILE A 335 -6.35 3.37 -11.48
N TYR A 336 -5.89 2.13 -11.35
CA TYR A 336 -6.68 1.07 -10.68
C TYR A 336 -7.02 1.48 -9.23
N HIS A 337 -6.03 1.85 -8.42
CA HIS A 337 -6.27 2.25 -7.03
C HIS A 337 -7.10 3.55 -6.95
N CYS A 338 -6.99 4.46 -7.92
CA CYS A 338 -7.87 5.63 -8.01
C CYS A 338 -9.35 5.20 -8.11
N ALA A 339 -9.68 4.23 -8.97
CA ALA A 339 -11.04 3.72 -9.09
C ALA A 339 -11.54 3.10 -7.78
N ILE A 340 -10.71 2.31 -7.09
CA ILE A 340 -11.07 1.70 -5.79
C ILE A 340 -11.27 2.76 -4.69
N VAL A 341 -10.42 3.79 -4.62
CA VAL A 341 -10.55 4.90 -3.65
C VAL A 341 -11.86 5.66 -3.87
N GLN A 342 -12.23 5.94 -5.14
CA GLN A 342 -13.51 6.58 -5.47
C GLN A 342 -14.69 5.70 -5.06
N GLN A 343 -14.60 4.41 -5.35
CA GLN A 343 -15.63 3.45 -4.96
C GLN A 343 -15.85 3.43 -3.43
N GLN A 344 -14.79 3.35 -2.65
CA GLN A 344 -14.89 3.35 -1.18
C GLN A 344 -15.46 4.67 -0.63
N THR A 345 -15.04 5.80 -1.18
CA THR A 345 -15.49 7.14 -0.75
C THR A 345 -16.97 7.35 -1.06
N TYR A 346 -17.39 7.15 -2.32
CA TYR A 346 -18.75 7.46 -2.74
C TYR A 346 -19.77 6.40 -2.33
N ALA A 347 -19.37 5.13 -2.11
CA ALA A 347 -20.27 4.13 -1.54
C ALA A 347 -20.75 4.53 -0.13
N VAL A 348 -19.91 5.20 0.67
CA VAL A 348 -20.34 5.73 1.97
C VAL A 348 -21.37 6.86 1.80
N PHE A 349 -21.16 7.75 0.84
CA PHE A 349 -22.13 8.83 0.54
C PHE A 349 -23.44 8.28 -0.03
N GLN A 350 -23.39 7.30 -0.93
CA GLN A 350 -24.57 6.58 -1.42
C GLN A 350 -25.34 5.92 -0.27
N ALA A 351 -24.63 5.26 0.65
CA ALA A 351 -25.25 4.64 1.82
C ALA A 351 -25.93 5.69 2.73
N LEU A 352 -25.34 6.88 2.91
CA LEU A 352 -25.93 7.95 3.71
C LEU A 352 -27.26 8.47 3.13
N GLN A 353 -27.43 8.43 1.81
CA GLN A 353 -28.65 8.84 1.11
C GLN A 353 -29.53 7.65 0.64
N SER A 354 -29.35 6.48 1.22
CA SER A 354 -30.14 5.27 0.99
C SER A 354 -30.85 4.81 2.27
N ASN A 355 -31.88 3.98 2.11
CA ASN A 355 -32.56 3.35 3.25
C ASN A 355 -31.64 2.31 3.89
N ARG A 356 -31.17 2.60 5.11
CA ARG A 356 -30.23 1.76 5.86
C ARG A 356 -30.87 0.93 6.97
N TYR A 357 -32.20 0.92 7.04
CA TYR A 357 -32.91 0.11 8.02
C TYR A 357 -32.87 -1.38 7.65
N LEU A 358 -32.66 -2.23 8.66
CA LEU A 358 -32.65 -3.68 8.49
C LEU A 358 -34.10 -4.21 8.51
N GLY A 359 -34.71 -4.35 7.34
CA GLY A 359 -36.08 -4.79 7.21
C GLY A 359 -37.04 -3.83 7.93
N THR A 360 -37.93 -4.38 8.77
CA THR A 360 -38.90 -3.64 9.59
C THR A 360 -38.34 -3.19 10.95
N SER A 361 -37.09 -3.51 11.26
CA SER A 361 -36.46 -3.17 12.54
C SER A 361 -36.11 -1.68 12.60
N LYS A 362 -36.06 -1.15 13.83
CA LYS A 362 -35.53 0.23 14.09
C LYS A 362 -34.02 0.32 13.98
N PHE A 363 -33.34 -0.82 13.71
CA PHE A 363 -31.88 -0.84 13.60
C PHE A 363 -31.43 -0.28 12.27
N GLN A 364 -30.57 0.72 12.31
CA GLN A 364 -30.02 1.39 11.14
C GLN A 364 -28.51 1.12 11.05
N ILE A 365 -28.08 0.51 9.94
CA ILE A 365 -26.67 0.19 9.68
C ILE A 365 -25.88 1.49 9.47
N PRO A 366 -24.74 1.70 10.16
CA PRO A 366 -23.86 2.83 9.87
C PRO A 366 -23.35 2.79 8.42
N ALA A 367 -23.27 3.97 7.78
CA ALA A 367 -22.92 4.04 6.36
C ALA A 367 -21.52 3.47 6.05
N ALA A 368 -20.55 3.77 6.89
CA ALA A 368 -19.19 3.26 6.70
C ALA A 368 -19.07 1.73 6.91
N SER A 369 -20.03 1.11 7.66
CA SER A 369 -20.01 -0.34 7.87
C SER A 369 -20.33 -1.15 6.60
N TYR A 370 -20.91 -0.53 5.57
CA TYR A 370 -21.14 -1.24 4.29
C TYR A 370 -19.84 -1.67 3.62
N THR A 371 -18.73 -1.00 3.86
CA THR A 371 -17.41 -1.40 3.33
C THR A 371 -16.95 -2.77 3.84
N VAL A 372 -17.57 -3.31 4.91
CA VAL A 372 -17.32 -4.68 5.38
C VAL A 372 -17.57 -5.73 4.29
N PHE A 373 -18.53 -5.50 3.38
CA PHE A 373 -18.83 -6.45 2.30
C PHE A 373 -17.68 -6.58 1.31
N SER A 374 -16.91 -5.51 1.08
CA SER A 374 -15.67 -5.59 0.28
C SER A 374 -14.62 -6.46 0.98
N MET A 375 -14.42 -6.26 2.29
CA MET A 375 -13.48 -7.05 3.09
C MET A 375 -13.89 -8.52 3.19
N LEU A 376 -15.17 -8.81 3.39
CA LEU A 376 -15.70 -10.18 3.40
C LEU A 376 -15.47 -10.87 2.06
N SER A 377 -15.76 -10.18 0.96
CA SER A 377 -15.53 -10.70 -0.39
C SER A 377 -14.06 -11.08 -0.61
N LEU A 378 -13.13 -10.18 -0.24
CA LEU A 378 -11.69 -10.44 -0.31
C LEU A 378 -11.29 -11.65 0.57
N THR A 379 -11.74 -11.65 1.83
CA THR A 379 -11.37 -12.68 2.81
C THR A 379 -11.88 -14.08 2.42
N ILE A 380 -13.11 -14.16 1.88
CA ILE A 380 -13.70 -15.42 1.41
C ILE A 380 -13.04 -15.87 0.11
N TRP A 381 -12.74 -14.92 -0.80
CA TRP A 381 -12.17 -15.26 -2.10
C TRP A 381 -10.75 -15.82 -2.03
N VAL A 382 -9.91 -15.34 -1.13
CA VAL A 382 -8.51 -15.80 -1.03
C VAL A 382 -8.38 -17.31 -0.84
N PRO A 383 -9.07 -17.95 0.14
CA PRO A 383 -9.04 -19.41 0.27
C PRO A 383 -9.66 -20.16 -0.92
N ILE A 384 -10.76 -19.63 -1.49
CA ILE A 384 -11.41 -20.22 -2.68
C ILE A 384 -10.43 -20.21 -3.85
N TYR A 385 -9.76 -19.09 -4.07
CA TYR A 385 -8.78 -18.96 -5.14
C TYR A 385 -7.64 -19.96 -4.97
N ASP A 386 -7.05 -20.02 -3.77
CA ASP A 386 -5.88 -20.87 -3.50
C ASP A 386 -6.22 -22.38 -3.53
N ARG A 387 -7.35 -22.78 -2.94
CA ARG A 387 -7.70 -24.21 -2.75
C ARG A 387 -8.51 -24.80 -3.90
N ILE A 388 -9.24 -23.99 -4.65
CA ILE A 388 -10.15 -24.44 -5.71
C ILE A 388 -9.68 -23.95 -7.08
N VAL A 389 -9.51 -22.62 -7.25
CA VAL A 389 -9.27 -22.02 -8.56
C VAL A 389 -7.86 -22.34 -9.07
N VAL A 390 -6.83 -22.21 -8.24
CA VAL A 390 -5.44 -22.50 -8.64
C VAL A 390 -5.25 -23.97 -9.01
N PRO A 391 -5.70 -24.99 -8.25
CA PRO A 391 -5.60 -26.39 -8.66
C PRO A 391 -6.35 -26.71 -9.95
N PHE A 392 -7.53 -26.10 -10.15
CA PHE A 392 -8.30 -26.25 -11.38
C PHE A 392 -7.56 -25.64 -12.59
N LEU A 393 -7.09 -24.40 -12.45
CA LEU A 393 -6.34 -23.74 -13.51
C LEU A 393 -5.00 -24.41 -13.80
N ARG A 394 -4.32 -24.96 -12.79
CA ARG A 394 -3.10 -25.76 -12.98
C ARG A 394 -3.32 -26.94 -13.91
N ARG A 395 -4.47 -27.63 -13.78
CA ARG A 395 -4.81 -28.78 -14.66
C ARG A 395 -5.01 -28.35 -16.12
N ILE A 396 -5.54 -27.15 -16.35
CA ILE A 396 -5.83 -26.64 -17.70
C ILE A 396 -4.59 -26.00 -18.33
N THR A 397 -3.86 -25.19 -17.57
CA THR A 397 -2.77 -24.37 -18.11
C THR A 397 -1.40 -25.03 -18.02
N GLY A 398 -1.24 -26.09 -17.24
CA GLY A 398 0.05 -26.74 -16.95
C GLY A 398 1.03 -25.90 -16.11
N LYS A 399 0.61 -24.70 -15.63
CA LYS A 399 1.45 -23.82 -14.81
C LYS A 399 1.19 -24.06 -13.33
N GLU A 400 2.24 -24.09 -12.50
CA GLU A 400 2.12 -24.33 -11.05
C GLU A 400 1.19 -23.34 -10.34
N ALA A 401 1.24 -22.06 -10.69
CA ALA A 401 0.39 -21.02 -10.14
C ALA A 401 -0.97 -20.88 -10.85
N GLY A 402 -1.32 -21.75 -11.81
CA GLY A 402 -2.52 -21.70 -12.62
C GLY A 402 -2.47 -20.61 -13.70
N ILE A 403 -2.37 -19.33 -13.31
CA ILE A 403 -2.21 -18.17 -14.22
C ILE A 403 -0.96 -17.37 -13.86
N THR A 404 -0.45 -16.58 -14.79
CA THR A 404 0.69 -15.69 -14.52
C THR A 404 0.26 -14.55 -13.58
N ILE A 405 1.23 -14.01 -12.83
CA ILE A 405 0.97 -12.89 -11.90
C ILE A 405 0.40 -11.68 -12.65
N LEU A 406 0.93 -11.38 -13.85
CA LEU A 406 0.42 -10.28 -14.68
C LEU A 406 -1.02 -10.56 -15.18
N GLN A 407 -1.36 -11.79 -15.56
CA GLN A 407 -2.74 -12.16 -15.88
C GLN A 407 -3.67 -11.95 -14.68
N ARG A 408 -3.22 -12.33 -13.48
CA ARG A 408 -3.96 -12.09 -12.24
C ARG A 408 -4.24 -10.61 -12.02
N ILE A 409 -3.23 -9.75 -12.14
CA ILE A 409 -3.38 -8.29 -12.02
C ILE A 409 -4.34 -7.76 -13.09
N GLY A 410 -4.23 -8.22 -14.34
CA GLY A 410 -5.11 -7.82 -15.44
C GLY A 410 -6.59 -8.15 -15.19
N ILE A 411 -6.89 -9.34 -14.63
CA ILE A 411 -8.25 -9.73 -14.23
C ILE A 411 -8.77 -8.75 -13.16
N GLY A 412 -7.96 -8.39 -12.16
CA GLY A 412 -8.35 -7.45 -11.13
C GLY A 412 -8.63 -6.03 -11.68
N ILE A 413 -7.82 -5.54 -12.63
CA ILE A 413 -8.08 -4.26 -13.32
C ILE A 413 -9.40 -4.33 -14.11
N PHE A 414 -9.67 -5.43 -14.82
CA PHE A 414 -10.95 -5.64 -15.50
C PHE A 414 -12.13 -5.63 -14.53
N LEU A 415 -12.01 -6.31 -13.39
CA LEU A 415 -13.05 -6.32 -12.34
C LEU A 415 -13.28 -4.91 -11.77
N SER A 416 -12.27 -4.05 -11.67
CA SER A 416 -12.46 -2.67 -11.22
C SER A 416 -13.26 -1.81 -12.20
N VAL A 417 -13.10 -2.06 -13.50
CA VAL A 417 -13.95 -1.45 -14.55
C VAL A 417 -15.40 -1.91 -14.37
N LEU A 418 -15.61 -3.21 -14.21
CA LEU A 418 -16.94 -3.77 -13.98
C LEU A 418 -17.58 -3.23 -12.69
N THR A 419 -16.79 -3.08 -11.62
CA THR A 419 -17.22 -2.44 -10.37
C THR A 419 -17.75 -1.03 -10.64
N SER A 420 -17.02 -0.22 -11.39
CA SER A 420 -17.42 1.16 -11.70
C SER A 420 -18.69 1.21 -12.54
N LEU A 421 -18.87 0.29 -13.50
CA LEU A 421 -20.09 0.18 -14.30
C LEU A 421 -21.30 -0.22 -13.44
N VAL A 422 -21.14 -1.23 -12.58
CA VAL A 422 -22.21 -1.64 -11.66
C VAL A 422 -22.57 -0.51 -10.71
N SER A 423 -21.58 0.25 -10.24
CA SER A 423 -21.81 1.41 -9.37
C SER A 423 -22.59 2.52 -10.06
N ALA A 424 -22.33 2.76 -11.35
CA ALA A 424 -23.10 3.70 -12.15
C ALA A 424 -24.56 3.28 -12.27
N LEU A 425 -24.82 2.01 -12.57
CA LEU A 425 -26.17 1.45 -12.68
C LEU A 425 -26.93 1.49 -11.34
N VAL A 426 -26.27 1.13 -10.25
CA VAL A 426 -26.86 1.19 -8.91
C VAL A 426 -27.20 2.63 -8.53
N GLU A 427 -26.34 3.58 -8.87
CA GLU A 427 -26.60 5.00 -8.59
C GLU A 427 -27.74 5.56 -9.43
N GLU A 428 -27.81 5.22 -10.71
CA GLU A 428 -28.92 5.60 -11.57
C GLU A 428 -30.24 5.05 -11.01
N TRP A 429 -30.24 3.79 -10.57
CA TRP A 429 -31.40 3.20 -9.93
C TRP A 429 -31.74 3.86 -8.59
N ARG A 430 -30.76 4.18 -7.75
CA ARG A 430 -30.98 4.88 -6.47
C ARG A 430 -31.67 6.23 -6.67
N ARG A 431 -31.27 7.00 -7.69
CA ARG A 431 -31.79 8.32 -8.00
C ARG A 431 -33.25 8.29 -8.53
N THR A 432 -33.61 7.24 -9.22
CA THR A 432 -34.99 7.08 -9.79
C THR A 432 -36.04 6.66 -8.77
N ARG A 433 -35.62 6.27 -7.56
CA ARG A 433 -36.54 5.81 -6.51
C ARG A 433 -37.15 6.98 -5.73
N PRO A 434 -38.40 6.81 -5.22
CA PRO A 434 -39.03 7.80 -4.37
C PRO A 434 -38.21 8.14 -3.14
N LEU A 435 -38.32 9.36 -2.65
CA LEU A 435 -37.68 9.80 -1.41
C LEU A 435 -38.56 9.46 -0.22
N ILE A 436 -37.98 8.91 0.84
CA ILE A 436 -38.67 8.51 2.09
C ILE A 436 -38.38 9.45 3.26
N GLY A 437 -37.45 10.39 3.11
CA GLY A 437 -37.08 11.34 4.14
C GLY A 437 -36.09 12.37 3.61
N VAL A 438 -35.73 13.33 4.45
CA VAL A 438 -34.76 14.38 4.13
C VAL A 438 -33.70 14.43 5.21
N ASP A 439 -32.44 14.32 4.82
CA ASP A 439 -31.30 14.66 5.68
C ASP A 439 -31.05 16.16 5.57
N PRO A 440 -31.05 16.93 6.69
CA PRO A 440 -30.87 18.39 6.64
C PRO A 440 -29.57 18.84 5.96
N ARG A 441 -28.56 17.96 5.92
CA ARG A 441 -27.22 18.28 5.38
C ARG A 441 -27.03 17.82 3.93
N ARG A 442 -27.77 16.79 3.50
CA ARG A 442 -27.50 16.05 2.25
C ARG A 442 -28.70 15.93 1.32
N GLY A 443 -29.86 16.46 1.71
CA GLY A 443 -31.07 16.37 0.91
C GLY A 443 -31.85 15.07 1.09
N GLY A 444 -32.50 14.59 0.02
CA GLY A 444 -33.42 13.47 0.09
C GLY A 444 -32.77 12.12 0.34
N ILE A 445 -33.44 11.27 1.13
CA ILE A 445 -33.07 9.86 1.34
C ILE A 445 -33.93 9.00 0.39
N SER A 446 -33.26 8.25 -0.48
CA SER A 446 -33.91 7.32 -1.40
C SER A 446 -34.56 6.13 -0.66
N SER A 447 -35.70 5.64 -1.14
CA SER A 447 -36.31 4.42 -0.65
C SER A 447 -35.53 3.14 -0.98
N MET A 448 -34.52 3.23 -1.86
CA MET A 448 -33.67 2.11 -2.20
C MET A 448 -32.95 1.60 -0.97
N SER A 449 -33.02 0.30 -0.71
CA SER A 449 -32.26 -0.32 0.39
C SER A 449 -30.75 -0.21 0.16
N GLY A 450 -30.00 0.14 1.22
CA GLY A 450 -28.53 0.17 1.19
C GLY A 450 -27.88 -1.16 0.82
N PHE A 451 -28.61 -2.29 0.94
CA PHE A 451 -28.09 -3.60 0.50
C PHE A 451 -27.84 -3.71 -1.01
N TRP A 452 -28.44 -2.84 -1.82
CA TRP A 452 -28.12 -2.76 -3.25
C TRP A 452 -26.72 -2.22 -3.56
N LEU A 453 -26.01 -1.72 -2.55
CA LEU A 453 -24.58 -1.39 -2.66
C LEU A 453 -23.67 -2.64 -2.54
N ILE A 454 -24.19 -3.80 -2.07
CA ILE A 454 -23.40 -5.02 -1.88
C ILE A 454 -22.75 -5.52 -3.18
N PRO A 455 -23.45 -5.61 -4.33
CA PRO A 455 -22.85 -6.08 -5.57
C PRO A 455 -21.57 -5.29 -5.96
N GLN A 456 -21.63 -3.96 -5.93
CA GLN A 456 -20.49 -3.12 -6.27
C GLN A 456 -19.34 -3.27 -5.26
N LEU A 457 -19.66 -3.39 -3.96
CA LEU A 457 -18.65 -3.60 -2.91
C LEU A 457 -18.01 -4.99 -2.97
N THR A 458 -18.81 -6.03 -3.29
CA THR A 458 -18.31 -7.38 -3.50
C THR A 458 -17.34 -7.44 -4.69
N LEU A 459 -17.69 -6.81 -5.81
CA LEU A 459 -16.82 -6.73 -6.99
C LEU A 459 -15.54 -5.94 -6.68
N ALA A 460 -15.64 -4.86 -5.89
CA ALA A 460 -14.47 -4.10 -5.44
C ALA A 460 -13.51 -4.98 -4.61
N GLY A 461 -14.04 -5.76 -3.67
CA GLY A 461 -13.24 -6.69 -2.88
C GLY A 461 -12.60 -7.80 -3.73
N LEU A 462 -13.30 -8.33 -4.73
CA LEU A 462 -12.73 -9.28 -5.69
C LEU A 462 -11.63 -8.62 -6.52
N ALA A 463 -11.85 -7.42 -7.04
CA ALA A 463 -10.83 -6.68 -7.79
C ALA A 463 -9.57 -6.47 -6.94
N GLU A 464 -9.72 -6.15 -5.66
CA GLU A 464 -8.61 -5.98 -4.71
C GLU A 464 -7.88 -7.32 -4.45
N ALA A 465 -8.59 -8.43 -4.29
CA ALA A 465 -8.01 -9.76 -4.10
C ALA A 465 -7.14 -10.20 -5.29
N PHE A 466 -7.52 -9.84 -6.50
CA PHE A 466 -6.73 -10.15 -7.69
C PHE A 466 -5.57 -9.17 -7.89
N THR A 467 -5.82 -7.86 -7.81
CA THR A 467 -4.82 -6.85 -8.16
C THR A 467 -3.85 -6.58 -7.03
N ALA A 468 -4.31 -6.26 -5.81
CA ALA A 468 -3.41 -5.85 -4.72
C ALA A 468 -2.49 -6.99 -4.30
N ILE A 469 -3.03 -8.20 -4.11
CA ILE A 469 -2.22 -9.37 -3.77
C ILE A 469 -1.28 -9.71 -4.93
N GLY A 470 -1.76 -9.65 -6.18
CA GLY A 470 -0.94 -9.86 -7.37
C GLY A 470 0.20 -8.85 -7.49
N GLN A 471 -0.02 -7.58 -7.17
CA GLN A 471 1.01 -6.54 -7.19
C GLN A 471 2.09 -6.76 -6.12
N VAL A 472 1.68 -7.04 -4.88
CA VAL A 472 2.64 -7.32 -3.80
C VAL A 472 3.51 -8.53 -4.16
N GLU A 473 2.90 -9.61 -4.65
CA GLU A 473 3.61 -10.80 -5.10
C GLU A 473 4.54 -10.50 -6.28
N PHE A 474 4.08 -9.69 -7.25
CA PHE A 474 4.85 -9.27 -8.41
C PHE A 474 6.10 -8.48 -7.99
N TYR A 475 5.95 -7.45 -7.14
CA TYR A 475 7.08 -6.65 -6.68
C TYR A 475 8.05 -7.49 -5.87
N TYR A 476 7.57 -8.34 -4.98
CA TYR A 476 8.42 -9.20 -4.17
C TYR A 476 9.26 -10.18 -5.00
N LYS A 477 8.68 -10.75 -6.09
CA LYS A 477 9.37 -11.70 -6.96
C LYS A 477 10.31 -11.03 -7.98
N GLN A 478 9.95 -9.82 -8.45
CA GLN A 478 10.71 -9.13 -9.50
C GLN A 478 11.83 -8.24 -8.95
N PHE A 479 11.75 -7.82 -7.71
CA PHE A 479 12.81 -7.05 -7.08
C PHE A 479 14.01 -7.94 -6.71
N PRO A 480 15.25 -7.38 -6.73
CA PRO A 480 16.43 -8.02 -6.17
C PRO A 480 16.24 -8.36 -4.69
N GLU A 481 16.95 -9.37 -4.19
CA GLU A 481 16.77 -9.86 -2.82
C GLU A 481 17.09 -8.82 -1.75
N ASN A 482 18.14 -8.01 -1.99
CA ASN A 482 18.50 -6.88 -1.14
C ASN A 482 17.50 -5.71 -1.19
N MET A 483 16.67 -5.62 -2.23
CA MET A 483 15.69 -4.55 -2.43
C MET A 483 14.25 -4.96 -2.07
N ARG A 484 14.02 -6.15 -1.52
CA ARG A 484 12.68 -6.62 -1.14
C ARG A 484 12.00 -5.71 -0.10
N SER A 485 12.75 -5.03 0.77
CA SER A 485 12.20 -4.02 1.69
C SER A 485 11.58 -2.82 0.96
N ILE A 486 12.14 -2.45 -0.20
CA ILE A 486 11.59 -1.37 -1.04
C ILE A 486 10.27 -1.82 -1.71
N ALA A 487 10.09 -3.11 -1.98
CA ALA A 487 8.90 -3.62 -2.67
C ALA A 487 7.60 -3.22 -1.93
N GLY A 488 7.57 -3.35 -0.60
CA GLY A 488 6.45 -2.90 0.22
C GLY A 488 6.23 -1.40 0.16
N SER A 489 7.29 -0.61 0.29
CA SER A 489 7.20 0.87 0.20
C SER A 489 6.76 1.32 -1.19
N PHE A 490 7.19 0.61 -2.25
CA PHE A 490 6.80 0.89 -3.63
C PHE A 490 5.31 0.66 -3.87
N PHE A 491 4.74 -0.37 -3.25
CA PHE A 491 3.29 -0.61 -3.25
C PHE A 491 2.54 0.56 -2.59
N PHE A 492 2.96 0.98 -1.40
CA PHE A 492 2.35 2.12 -0.70
C PHE A 492 2.51 3.44 -1.46
N CYS A 493 3.62 3.66 -2.17
CA CYS A 493 3.79 4.81 -3.06
C CYS A 493 2.78 4.82 -4.21
N GLY A 494 2.40 3.66 -4.74
CA GLY A 494 1.33 3.54 -5.73
C GLY A 494 -0.02 3.98 -5.17
N ILE A 495 -0.36 3.55 -3.96
CA ILE A 495 -1.58 3.98 -3.25
C ILE A 495 -1.51 5.48 -2.93
N ALA A 496 -0.36 6.02 -2.56
CA ALA A 496 -0.18 7.45 -2.33
C ALA A 496 -0.46 8.28 -3.59
N ALA A 497 0.17 7.91 -4.70
CA ALA A 497 -0.02 8.57 -5.99
C ALA A 497 -1.49 8.51 -6.43
N SER A 498 -2.15 7.35 -6.27
CA SER A 498 -3.56 7.18 -6.60
C SER A 498 -4.48 8.05 -5.75
N SER A 499 -4.17 8.23 -4.46
CA SER A 499 -4.95 9.08 -3.55
C SER A 499 -4.88 10.55 -3.96
N TYR A 500 -3.69 11.04 -4.36
CA TYR A 500 -3.53 12.40 -4.87
C TYR A 500 -4.23 12.58 -6.22
N VAL A 501 -4.07 11.64 -7.15
CA VAL A 501 -4.77 11.65 -8.45
C VAL A 501 -6.29 11.60 -8.25
N SER A 502 -6.76 10.81 -7.28
CA SER A 502 -8.16 10.71 -6.89
C SER A 502 -8.71 12.05 -6.40
N GLY A 503 -8.02 12.73 -5.49
CA GLY A 503 -8.40 14.06 -5.01
C GLY A 503 -8.41 15.11 -6.11
N LEU A 504 -7.42 15.06 -7.01
CA LEU A 504 -7.34 15.95 -8.19
C LEU A 504 -8.51 15.69 -9.15
N LEU A 505 -8.82 14.43 -9.46
CA LEU A 505 -9.93 14.03 -10.33
C LEU A 505 -11.27 14.57 -9.80
N VAL A 506 -11.55 14.37 -8.51
CA VAL A 506 -12.75 14.92 -7.85
C VAL A 506 -12.81 16.42 -7.99
N SER A 507 -11.70 17.12 -7.74
CA SER A 507 -11.65 18.58 -7.81
C SER A 507 -11.87 19.10 -9.24
N ILE A 508 -11.28 18.46 -10.24
CA ILE A 508 -11.46 18.80 -11.66
C ILE A 508 -12.91 18.58 -12.07
N VAL A 509 -13.46 17.39 -11.84
CA VAL A 509 -14.84 17.06 -12.24
C VAL A 509 -15.83 18.01 -11.57
N HIS A 510 -15.67 18.29 -10.27
CA HIS A 510 -16.55 19.22 -9.58
C HIS A 510 -16.50 20.64 -10.19
N ARG A 511 -15.30 21.17 -10.46
CA ARG A 511 -15.15 22.51 -11.03
C ARG A 511 -15.68 22.61 -12.45
N THR A 512 -15.47 21.59 -13.28
CA THR A 512 -15.89 21.61 -14.69
C THR A 512 -17.39 21.40 -14.84
N THR A 513 -18.05 20.68 -13.91
CA THR A 513 -19.49 20.36 -14.00
C THR A 513 -20.35 21.33 -13.18
N ALA A 514 -19.80 22.12 -12.27
CA ALA A 514 -20.57 23.04 -11.41
C ALA A 514 -21.35 24.11 -12.18
N GLY A 515 -20.94 24.47 -13.39
CA GLY A 515 -21.63 25.45 -14.27
C GLY A 515 -22.32 24.83 -15.48
N ALA A 516 -22.30 23.51 -15.63
CA ALA A 516 -22.89 22.84 -16.79
C ALA A 516 -24.42 22.74 -16.65
N GLY A 517 -25.15 22.86 -17.76
CA GLY A 517 -26.62 22.74 -17.80
C GLY A 517 -27.15 21.36 -17.36
N THR A 518 -26.28 20.35 -17.28
CA THR A 518 -26.59 19.00 -16.76
C THR A 518 -26.52 18.90 -15.23
N GLY A 519 -26.17 19.97 -14.51
CA GLY A 519 -25.96 20.00 -13.06
C GLY A 519 -24.58 19.48 -12.63
N ASN A 520 -24.19 19.80 -11.40
CA ASN A 520 -22.93 19.34 -10.81
C ASN A 520 -22.95 17.82 -10.60
N TRP A 521 -22.00 17.09 -11.20
CA TRP A 521 -21.95 15.64 -11.06
C TRP A 521 -21.70 15.17 -9.62
N LEU A 522 -20.91 15.93 -8.87
CA LEU A 522 -20.53 15.67 -7.48
C LEU A 522 -21.19 16.66 -6.53
N SER A 523 -22.54 16.74 -6.58
CA SER A 523 -23.32 17.58 -5.67
C SER A 523 -23.34 17.03 -4.25
N GLU A 524 -23.54 17.90 -3.24
CA GLU A 524 -23.78 17.50 -1.84
C GLU A 524 -25.01 16.59 -1.72
N ASP A 525 -26.10 16.96 -2.42
CA ASP A 525 -27.25 16.06 -2.63
C ASP A 525 -27.01 15.24 -3.89
N LEU A 526 -26.72 13.95 -3.71
CA LEU A 526 -26.51 13.01 -4.81
C LEU A 526 -27.76 12.83 -5.69
N ASN A 527 -28.95 13.16 -5.19
CA ASN A 527 -30.18 13.07 -5.99
C ASN A 527 -30.25 14.16 -7.07
N THR A 528 -29.67 15.32 -6.79
CA THR A 528 -29.52 16.44 -7.76
C THR A 528 -28.24 16.32 -8.58
N GLY A 529 -27.27 15.55 -8.10
CA GLY A 529 -26.02 15.29 -8.80
C GLY A 529 -26.13 14.22 -9.90
N ARG A 530 -25.05 14.00 -10.62
CA ARG A 530 -24.91 12.96 -11.65
C ARG A 530 -23.69 12.09 -11.35
N LEU A 531 -23.70 11.47 -10.13
CA LEU A 531 -22.64 10.55 -9.70
C LEU A 531 -22.54 9.32 -10.63
N ASP A 532 -23.63 8.94 -11.28
CA ASP A 532 -23.66 7.91 -12.32
C ASP A 532 -22.67 8.25 -13.46
N TYR A 533 -22.65 9.50 -13.95
CA TYR A 533 -21.72 9.94 -14.99
C TYR A 533 -20.27 9.94 -14.51
N PHE A 534 -20.06 10.29 -13.26
CA PHE A 534 -18.72 10.21 -12.68
C PHE A 534 -18.20 8.76 -12.64
N TYR A 535 -19.04 7.79 -12.28
CA TYR A 535 -18.67 6.37 -12.35
C TYR A 535 -18.42 5.88 -13.77
N TYR A 536 -19.20 6.34 -14.78
CA TYR A 536 -18.90 6.05 -16.18
C TYR A 536 -17.58 6.64 -16.64
N LEU A 537 -17.23 7.85 -16.18
CA LEU A 537 -15.92 8.44 -16.43
C LEU A 537 -14.79 7.59 -15.85
N VAL A 538 -14.92 7.16 -14.59
CA VAL A 538 -13.94 6.29 -13.93
C VAL A 538 -13.82 4.95 -14.65
N ALA A 539 -14.95 4.36 -15.09
CA ALA A 539 -14.94 3.13 -15.88
C ALA A 539 -14.20 3.31 -17.21
N SER A 540 -14.43 4.42 -17.91
CA SER A 540 -13.76 4.75 -19.18
C SER A 540 -12.23 4.90 -18.99
N LEU A 541 -11.80 5.60 -17.94
CA LEU A 541 -10.38 5.68 -17.56
C LEU A 541 -9.81 4.29 -17.23
N GLY A 542 -10.61 3.44 -16.58
CA GLY A 542 -10.25 2.05 -16.29
C GLY A 542 -10.06 1.20 -17.53
N VAL A 543 -10.90 1.37 -18.56
CA VAL A 543 -10.75 0.66 -19.86
C VAL A 543 -9.44 1.09 -20.56
N ILE A 544 -9.16 2.39 -20.61
CA ILE A 544 -7.92 2.92 -21.18
C ILE A 544 -6.71 2.35 -20.42
N ASN A 545 -6.79 2.35 -19.09
CA ASN A 545 -5.76 1.79 -18.23
C ASN A 545 -5.55 0.28 -18.44
N LEU A 546 -6.62 -0.49 -18.64
CA LEU A 546 -6.54 -1.90 -18.96
C LEU A 546 -5.78 -2.12 -20.29
N GLY A 547 -6.09 -1.33 -21.32
CA GLY A 547 -5.35 -1.36 -22.59
C GLY A 547 -3.88 -1.05 -22.40
N TYR A 548 -3.55 0.02 -21.65
CA TYR A 548 -2.18 0.38 -21.29
C TYR A 548 -1.47 -0.77 -20.54
N PHE A 549 -2.14 -1.34 -19.53
CA PHE A 549 -1.59 -2.46 -18.77
C PHE A 549 -1.28 -3.67 -19.67
N LEU A 550 -2.18 -4.04 -20.58
CA LEU A 550 -1.96 -5.17 -21.49
C LEU A 550 -0.73 -4.96 -22.39
N VAL A 551 -0.51 -3.74 -22.88
CA VAL A 551 0.69 -3.38 -23.64
C VAL A 551 1.94 -3.52 -22.78
N CYS A 552 1.92 -2.95 -21.56
CA CYS A 552 3.05 -3.04 -20.62
C CYS A 552 3.33 -4.49 -20.20
N ALA A 553 2.30 -5.29 -19.94
CA ALA A 553 2.42 -6.70 -19.55
C ALA A 553 3.03 -7.56 -20.68
N LYS A 554 2.72 -7.24 -21.94
CA LYS A 554 3.32 -7.90 -23.11
C LYS A 554 4.79 -7.52 -23.29
N TRP A 555 5.14 -6.27 -22.99
CA TRP A 555 6.53 -5.78 -23.06
C TRP A 555 7.40 -6.28 -21.91
N TYR A 556 6.81 -6.67 -20.78
CA TYR A 556 7.54 -7.01 -19.55
C TYR A 556 8.27 -8.35 -19.68
N THR A 557 9.56 -8.35 -19.35
CA THR A 557 10.41 -9.56 -19.28
C THR A 557 10.67 -9.93 -17.84
N TYR A 558 10.28 -11.14 -17.43
CA TYR A 558 10.46 -11.62 -16.06
C TYR A 558 11.95 -11.76 -15.68
N LYS A 559 12.28 -11.49 -14.43
CA LYS A 559 13.60 -11.77 -13.83
C LYS A 559 13.92 -13.26 -13.98
N GLY A 560 15.02 -13.60 -14.64
CA GLY A 560 15.48 -14.99 -14.86
C GLY A 560 15.07 -15.63 -16.19
N SER A 561 14.18 -15.04 -16.99
CA SER A 561 13.85 -15.59 -18.32
C SER A 561 14.99 -15.42 -19.33
N THR A 562 15.92 -14.51 -19.06
CA THR A 562 17.08 -14.24 -19.92
C THR A 562 18.19 -15.30 -19.75
N SER A 563 18.23 -16.03 -18.62
CA SER A 563 19.24 -17.07 -18.41
C SER A 563 19.01 -18.31 -19.30
N SER A 564 17.74 -18.66 -19.57
CA SER A 564 17.42 -19.81 -20.43
C SER A 564 17.77 -19.58 -21.90
N THR A 565 17.70 -18.35 -22.39
CA THR A 565 18.07 -17.99 -23.76
C THR A 565 19.59 -17.84 -23.95
N LEU A 566 20.31 -17.41 -22.92
CA LEU A 566 21.78 -17.34 -22.96
C LEU A 566 22.43 -18.72 -22.76
N ASP A 567 21.85 -19.58 -21.93
CA ASP A 567 22.32 -20.96 -21.79
C ASP A 567 22.05 -21.80 -23.06
N SER A 568 20.91 -21.60 -23.72
CA SER A 568 20.66 -22.26 -25.04
C SER A 568 21.63 -21.75 -26.10
N ASN A 569 21.89 -20.44 -26.17
CA ASN A 569 22.85 -19.90 -27.16
C ASN A 569 24.32 -20.26 -26.84
N MET A 570 24.68 -20.47 -25.56
CA MET A 570 26.01 -20.97 -25.18
C MET A 570 26.17 -22.47 -25.42
N VAL A 571 25.09 -23.23 -25.31
CA VAL A 571 25.09 -24.66 -25.66
C VAL A 571 25.23 -24.83 -27.20
N ASP A 572 24.51 -24.00 -27.97
CA ASP A 572 24.61 -24.03 -29.44
C ASP A 572 25.99 -23.58 -29.95
N MET A 573 26.63 -22.56 -29.32
CA MET A 573 28.00 -22.17 -29.66
C MET A 573 29.08 -23.18 -29.23
N LYS A 574 28.78 -24.05 -28.26
CA LYS A 574 29.70 -25.17 -27.90
C LYS A 574 29.53 -26.39 -28.80
N SER A 575 28.40 -26.52 -29.48
CA SER A 575 28.16 -27.59 -30.46
C SER A 575 28.73 -27.32 -31.84
N GLU A 576 29.09 -26.06 -32.15
CA GLU A 576 29.74 -25.66 -33.41
C GLU A 576 31.29 -25.56 -33.33
N LYS A 577 31.96 -26.45 -32.58
CA LYS A 577 33.41 -26.60 -32.76
C LYS A 577 33.66 -27.50 -33.94
N PRO A 578 34.31 -27.03 -35.02
CA PRO A 578 34.66 -27.88 -36.12
C PRO A 578 35.64 -28.95 -35.68
N SER A 579 35.34 -30.20 -36.03
CA SER A 579 36.29 -31.31 -36.04
C SER A 579 37.36 -31.01 -37.06
N ALA A 580 38.58 -30.69 -36.62
CA ALA A 580 39.79 -30.72 -37.39
C ALA A 580 40.80 -31.62 -36.71
#